data_12eabc97e3cb31fc2c1e1bede2910714
#
_entry.id   12eabc97e3cb31fc2c1e1bede2910714
#
_cell.length_a   1.000
_cell.length_b   1.000
_cell.length_c   1.000
_cell.angle_alpha   90.00
_cell.angle_beta   90.00
_cell.angle_gamma   90.00
#
_symmetry.space_group_name_H-M   'P 1'
#
loop_
_entity.id
_entity.type
_entity.pdbx_description
1 polymer ?
#
loop_
_entity_poly.entity_id
_entity_poly.type
_entity_poly.pdbx_seq_one_letter_code
_entity_poly.pdbx_strand_id
1 'polypeptide(L)'
;IKLLELFHGPTLAFKDIAMQFIGNLYEYYLNKNDKKINIVVATSGDTGAAAIDAIKGKSNLNIFVLHPNNKISSVQRKIMTTVEDNNVFNIAIDGNFDDCQNIVKQIFSDLDFSKSINMSGVNSINWARIITQAVYYFYTYFKLGRETISFSVPTGNFGDVFAGYL
;
A
#
# COMPACT_ATOMS: atom_id res chain seq x y z
N ILE A 1 -11.76 -27.30 6.04
CA ILE A 1 -11.23 -26.13 5.34
C ILE A 1 -12.07 -24.93 5.76
N LYS A 2 -11.42 -23.80 6.05
CA LYS A 2 -12.03 -22.50 6.34
C LYS A 2 -11.48 -21.48 5.36
N LEU A 3 -12.27 -20.47 5.01
CA LEU A 3 -11.86 -19.37 4.16
C LEU A 3 -11.80 -18.10 5.02
N LEU A 4 -10.65 -17.41 5.00
CA LEU A 4 -10.50 -16.09 5.57
C LEU A 4 -10.70 -15.04 4.45
N GLU A 5 -11.77 -14.29 4.55
CA GLU A 5 -12.11 -13.23 3.62
C GLU A 5 -11.43 -11.92 4.03
N LEU A 6 -10.61 -11.34 3.17
CA LEU A 6 -9.82 -10.13 3.44
C LEU A 6 -10.21 -8.94 2.55
N PHE A 7 -11.40 -8.99 1.94
CA PHE A 7 -11.91 -7.97 1.01
C PHE A 7 -13.03 -7.09 1.59
N HIS A 8 -13.16 -7.02 2.91
CA HIS A 8 -14.18 -6.21 3.58
C HIS A 8 -13.73 -4.78 3.93
N GLY A 9 -12.53 -4.39 3.52
CA GLY A 9 -12.02 -3.04 3.70
C GLY A 9 -12.51 -2.05 2.63
N PRO A 10 -12.13 -0.76 2.76
CA PRO A 10 -12.63 0.31 1.89
C PRO A 10 -12.26 0.16 0.41
N THR A 11 -11.17 -0.53 0.09
CA THR A 11 -10.75 -0.76 -1.30
C THR A 11 -10.87 -2.23 -1.74
N LEU A 12 -11.54 -3.04 -0.93
CA LEU A 12 -11.80 -4.46 -1.18
C LEU A 12 -10.52 -5.30 -1.35
N ALA A 13 -9.43 -4.87 -0.73
CA ALA A 13 -8.13 -5.53 -0.81
C ALA A 13 -7.59 -5.88 0.58
N PHE A 14 -6.90 -7.03 0.71
CA PHE A 14 -6.23 -7.41 1.96
C PHE A 14 -5.22 -6.37 2.45
N LYS A 15 -4.79 -5.49 1.58
CA LYS A 15 -3.82 -4.42 1.85
C LYS A 15 -4.37 -3.30 2.72
N ASP A 16 -5.70 -3.19 2.84
CA ASP A 16 -6.36 -2.08 3.51
C ASP A 16 -5.92 -1.91 4.97
N ILE A 17 -5.87 -2.99 5.75
CA ILE A 17 -5.47 -2.91 7.16
C ILE A 17 -4.05 -2.36 7.30
N ALA A 18 -3.11 -2.91 6.53
CA ALA A 18 -1.71 -2.46 6.60
C ALA A 18 -1.54 -1.02 6.12
N MET A 19 -2.25 -0.61 5.08
CA MET A 19 -2.17 0.76 4.57
C MET A 19 -2.80 1.77 5.53
N GLN A 20 -3.94 1.46 6.14
CA GLN A 20 -4.56 2.30 7.16
C GLN A 20 -3.65 2.47 8.37
N PHE A 21 -3.00 1.40 8.82
CA PHE A 21 -2.03 1.49 9.91
C PHE A 21 -0.86 2.40 9.55
N ILE A 22 -0.24 2.20 8.36
CA ILE A 22 0.89 3.02 7.90
C ILE A 22 0.47 4.49 7.73
N GLY A 23 -0.68 4.76 7.12
CA GLY A 23 -1.17 6.12 6.93
C GLY A 23 -1.35 6.86 8.26
N ASN A 24 -1.92 6.19 9.26
CA ASN A 24 -2.09 6.75 10.59
C ASN A 24 -0.75 6.90 11.35
N LEU A 25 0.16 5.94 11.21
CA LEU A 25 1.48 6.00 11.82
C LEU A 25 2.31 7.17 11.25
N TYR A 26 2.30 7.35 9.94
CA TYR A 26 2.95 8.48 9.29
C TYR A 26 2.34 9.81 9.73
N GLU A 27 1.03 9.94 9.71
CA GLU A 27 0.34 11.16 10.16
C GLU A 27 0.73 11.52 11.59
N TYR A 28 0.68 10.56 12.51
CA TYR A 28 1.08 10.78 13.90
C TYR A 28 2.53 11.26 14.02
N TYR A 29 3.45 10.57 13.34
CA TYR A 29 4.88 10.92 13.40
C TYR A 29 5.19 12.27 12.76
N LEU A 30 4.58 12.56 11.61
CA LEU A 30 4.82 13.79 10.86
C LEU A 30 4.25 15.01 11.60
N ASN A 31 3.06 14.89 12.19
CA ASN A 31 2.47 15.94 13.02
C ASN A 31 3.33 16.25 14.23
N LYS A 32 3.85 15.20 14.91
CA LYS A 32 4.72 15.37 16.07
C LYS A 32 6.04 16.10 15.75
N ASN A 33 6.55 15.94 14.54
CA ASN A 33 7.86 16.47 14.13
C ASN A 33 7.77 17.67 13.17
N ASP A 34 6.57 18.16 12.88
CA ASP A 34 6.30 19.22 11.89
C ASP A 34 6.99 18.95 10.53
N LYS A 35 6.83 17.72 10.04
CA LYS A 35 7.42 17.26 8.78
C LYS A 35 6.36 16.91 7.77
N LYS A 36 6.72 17.02 6.49
CA LYS A 36 5.91 16.53 5.36
C LYS A 36 6.69 15.51 4.56
N ILE A 37 6.00 14.50 4.00
CA ILE A 37 6.60 13.53 3.09
C ILE A 37 5.76 13.38 1.83
N ASN A 38 6.43 12.97 0.76
CA ASN A 38 5.82 12.62 -0.51
C ASN A 38 5.98 11.11 -0.72
N ILE A 39 4.87 10.41 -0.80
CA ILE A 39 4.84 8.98 -1.07
C ILE A 39 4.73 8.78 -2.57
N VAL A 40 5.64 8.01 -3.15
CA VAL A 40 5.60 7.63 -4.56
C VAL A 40 5.45 6.13 -4.67
N VAL A 41 4.46 5.68 -5.42
CA VAL A 41 4.14 4.25 -5.56
C VAL A 41 3.79 3.90 -6.99
N ALA A 42 4.35 2.80 -7.49
CA ALA A 42 3.86 2.14 -8.70
C ALA A 42 2.85 1.07 -8.32
N THR A 43 1.75 0.99 -9.07
CA THR A 43 0.68 0.03 -8.79
C THR A 43 0.11 -0.60 -10.03
N SER A 44 -0.30 -1.86 -9.90
CA SER A 44 -1.17 -2.54 -10.85
C SER A 44 -2.67 -2.47 -10.47
N GLY A 45 -2.99 -1.74 -9.37
CA GLY A 45 -4.36 -1.50 -8.91
C GLY A 45 -4.49 -1.47 -7.39
N ASP A 46 -4.52 -2.61 -6.72
CA ASP A 46 -4.86 -2.74 -5.29
C ASP A 46 -3.99 -1.91 -4.35
N THR A 47 -2.67 -1.93 -4.53
CA THR A 47 -1.76 -1.21 -3.64
C THR A 47 -1.98 0.30 -3.74
N GLY A 48 -2.19 0.82 -4.96
CA GLY A 48 -2.47 2.22 -5.17
C GLY A 48 -3.80 2.63 -4.55
N ALA A 49 -4.85 1.83 -4.78
CA ALA A 49 -6.18 2.08 -4.20
C ALA A 49 -6.13 2.13 -2.67
N ALA A 50 -5.53 1.12 -2.03
CA ALA A 50 -5.42 1.05 -0.57
C ALA A 50 -4.54 2.18 0.00
N ALA A 51 -3.46 2.56 -0.69
CA ALA A 51 -2.60 3.65 -0.26
C ALA A 51 -3.28 5.02 -0.39
N ILE A 52 -4.01 5.26 -1.47
CA ILE A 52 -4.80 6.48 -1.65
C ILE A 52 -5.83 6.62 -0.53
N ASP A 53 -6.61 5.55 -0.28
CA ASP A 53 -7.64 5.59 0.76
C ASP A 53 -7.07 5.88 2.15
N ALA A 54 -5.89 5.33 2.45
CA ALA A 54 -5.22 5.53 3.73
C ALA A 54 -4.58 6.92 3.90
N ILE A 55 -4.29 7.63 2.80
CA ILE A 55 -3.50 8.88 2.82
C ILE A 55 -4.35 10.11 2.45
N LYS A 56 -5.44 9.93 1.69
CA LYS A 56 -6.30 11.04 1.30
C LYS A 56 -6.72 11.89 2.51
N GLY A 57 -6.72 13.20 2.34
CA GLY A 57 -7.12 14.16 3.37
C GLY A 57 -6.10 14.40 4.49
N LYS A 58 -4.95 13.70 4.50
CA LYS A 58 -3.90 13.90 5.51
C LYS A 58 -2.99 15.07 5.13
N SER A 59 -2.90 16.09 5.95
CA SER A 59 -2.26 17.38 5.63
C SER A 59 -0.75 17.31 5.40
N ASN A 60 -0.07 16.34 6.02
CA ASN A 60 1.40 16.22 5.97
C ASN A 60 1.88 15.09 5.04
N LEU A 61 0.97 14.53 4.26
CA LEU A 61 1.21 13.43 3.34
C LEU A 61 0.71 13.78 1.94
N ASN A 62 1.57 13.70 0.95
CA ASN A 62 1.14 13.64 -0.45
C ASN A 62 1.37 12.24 -1.00
N ILE A 63 0.53 11.81 -1.92
CA ILE A 63 0.71 10.54 -2.61
C ILE A 63 0.66 10.70 -4.13
N PHE A 64 1.68 10.18 -4.78
CA PHE A 64 1.83 10.12 -6.24
C PHE A 64 1.75 8.65 -6.67
N VAL A 65 0.70 8.30 -7.39
CA VAL A 65 0.41 6.93 -7.80
C VAL A 65 0.62 6.78 -9.29
N LEU A 66 1.68 6.07 -9.68
CA LEU A 66 1.97 5.73 -11.05
C LEU A 66 1.29 4.41 -11.41
N HIS A 67 0.50 4.42 -12.46
CA HIS A 67 -0.19 3.22 -12.95
C HIS A 67 -0.18 3.14 -14.48
N PRO A 68 -0.17 1.94 -15.06
CA PRO A 68 -0.20 1.79 -16.51
C PRO A 68 -1.54 2.26 -17.08
N ASN A 69 -1.47 3.10 -18.12
CA ASN A 69 -2.64 3.65 -18.77
C ASN A 69 -3.49 2.53 -19.40
N ASN A 70 -4.78 2.48 -19.03
CA ASN A 70 -5.76 1.50 -19.53
C ASN A 70 -5.39 0.01 -19.32
N LYS A 71 -4.44 -0.32 -18.44
CA LYS A 71 -4.00 -1.70 -18.17
C LYS A 71 -4.25 -2.15 -16.71
N ILE A 72 -5.14 -1.47 -16.01
CA ILE A 72 -5.66 -1.87 -14.70
C ILE A 72 -7.17 -2.08 -14.81
N SER A 73 -7.75 -2.84 -13.88
CA SER A 73 -9.20 -3.07 -13.90
C SER A 73 -9.98 -1.76 -13.78
N SER A 74 -11.16 -1.70 -14.41
CA SER A 74 -12.00 -0.50 -14.37
C SER A 74 -12.45 -0.15 -12.94
N VAL A 75 -12.63 -1.14 -12.09
CA VAL A 75 -12.99 -0.96 -10.68
C VAL A 75 -11.86 -0.31 -9.91
N GLN A 76 -10.65 -0.87 -9.98
CA GLN A 76 -9.47 -0.32 -9.31
C GLN A 76 -9.13 1.09 -9.80
N ARG A 77 -9.23 1.31 -11.12
CA ARG A 77 -9.05 2.64 -11.69
C ARG A 77 -10.04 3.65 -11.10
N LYS A 78 -11.32 3.30 -11.05
CA LYS A 78 -12.34 4.18 -10.46
C LYS A 78 -12.06 4.48 -8.99
N ILE A 79 -11.74 3.47 -8.18
CA ILE A 79 -11.41 3.68 -6.76
C ILE A 79 -10.27 4.68 -6.59
N MET A 80 -9.24 4.64 -7.44
CA MET A 80 -8.10 5.56 -7.37
C MET A 80 -8.42 6.96 -7.92
N THR A 81 -9.08 7.04 -9.09
CA THR A 81 -9.19 8.30 -9.86
C THR A 81 -10.42 9.14 -9.53
N THR A 82 -11.33 8.65 -8.70
CA THR A 82 -12.50 9.42 -8.22
C THR A 82 -12.24 10.14 -6.89
N VAL A 83 -11.04 10.00 -6.33
CA VAL A 83 -10.62 10.72 -5.13
C VAL A 83 -10.16 12.13 -5.54
N GLU A 84 -10.81 13.16 -4.98
CA GLU A 84 -10.61 14.58 -5.33
C GLU A 84 -9.78 15.34 -4.29
N ASP A 85 -9.19 14.63 -3.32
CA ASP A 85 -8.35 15.23 -2.28
C ASP A 85 -7.08 15.86 -2.87
N ASN A 86 -6.74 17.08 -2.43
CA ASN A 86 -5.65 17.89 -2.96
C ASN A 86 -4.25 17.28 -2.76
N ASN A 87 -4.13 16.26 -1.94
CA ASN A 87 -2.88 15.56 -1.65
C ASN A 87 -2.74 14.22 -2.40
N VAL A 88 -3.66 13.93 -3.35
CA VAL A 88 -3.67 12.68 -4.15
C VAL A 88 -3.43 12.99 -5.62
N PHE A 89 -2.38 12.41 -6.17
CA PHE A 89 -1.96 12.59 -7.57
C PHE A 89 -1.88 11.25 -8.29
N ASN A 90 -2.79 11.02 -9.24
CA ASN A 90 -2.78 9.85 -10.11
C ASN A 90 -2.06 10.17 -11.42
N ILE A 91 -1.08 9.36 -11.80
CA ILE A 91 -0.25 9.54 -12.98
C ILE A 91 -0.36 8.29 -13.86
N ALA A 92 -1.07 8.42 -14.97
CA ALA A 92 -1.18 7.36 -15.97
C ALA A 92 0.07 7.36 -16.85
N ILE A 93 0.75 6.23 -16.93
CA ILE A 93 1.96 6.03 -17.73
C ILE A 93 1.62 5.23 -18.98
N ASP A 94 2.03 5.71 -20.16
CA ASP A 94 1.93 4.98 -21.41
C ASP A 94 3.00 3.89 -21.46
N GLY A 95 2.71 2.79 -20.80
CA GLY A 95 3.61 1.66 -20.60
C GLY A 95 2.92 0.49 -19.91
N ASN A 96 3.69 -0.32 -19.25
CA ASN A 96 3.21 -1.42 -18.42
C ASN A 96 3.57 -1.17 -16.93
N PHE A 97 3.26 -2.13 -16.06
CA PHE A 97 3.55 -2.01 -14.62
C PHE A 97 5.05 -1.95 -14.33
N ASP A 98 5.88 -2.66 -15.11
CA ASP A 98 7.34 -2.65 -14.91
C ASP A 98 7.92 -1.28 -15.28
N ASP A 99 7.35 -0.61 -16.29
CA ASP A 99 7.74 0.77 -16.63
C ASP A 99 7.44 1.73 -15.47
N CYS A 100 6.27 1.63 -14.86
CA CYS A 100 5.93 2.40 -13.66
C CYS A 100 6.91 2.12 -12.51
N GLN A 101 7.23 0.84 -12.27
CA GLN A 101 8.19 0.45 -11.25
C GLN A 101 9.60 0.99 -11.52
N ASN A 102 10.04 0.96 -12.77
CA ASN A 102 11.35 1.45 -13.17
C ASN A 102 11.47 2.95 -12.94
N ILE A 103 10.44 3.73 -13.27
CA ILE A 103 10.39 5.16 -12.95
C ILE A 103 10.55 5.40 -11.44
N VAL A 104 9.77 4.70 -10.63
CA VAL A 104 9.85 4.83 -9.17
C VAL A 104 11.23 4.45 -8.65
N LYS A 105 11.83 3.35 -9.15
CA LYS A 105 13.19 2.95 -8.78
C LYS A 105 14.24 4.00 -9.16
N GLN A 106 14.15 4.58 -10.35
CA GLN A 106 15.05 5.64 -10.78
C GLN A 106 14.96 6.86 -9.87
N ILE A 107 13.75 7.30 -9.52
CA ILE A 107 13.54 8.41 -8.57
C ILE A 107 14.15 8.09 -7.20
N PHE A 108 13.96 6.87 -6.69
CA PHE A 108 14.58 6.45 -5.41
C PHE A 108 16.10 6.36 -5.48
N SER A 109 16.67 6.04 -6.65
CA SER A 109 18.12 5.93 -6.85
C SER A 109 18.80 7.30 -6.92
N ASP A 110 18.07 8.35 -7.29
CA ASP A 110 18.53 9.73 -7.21
C ASP A 110 18.37 10.22 -5.77
N LEU A 111 19.45 10.04 -4.99
CA LEU A 111 19.43 10.35 -3.56
C LEU A 111 19.28 11.84 -3.27
N ASP A 112 19.76 12.71 -4.12
CA ASP A 112 19.67 14.16 -3.94
C ASP A 112 18.24 14.62 -4.19
N PHE A 113 17.63 14.15 -5.29
CA PHE A 113 16.25 14.45 -5.59
C PHE A 113 15.29 13.84 -4.54
N SER A 114 15.43 12.57 -4.22
CA SER A 114 14.53 11.90 -3.26
C SER A 114 14.59 12.52 -1.86
N LYS A 115 15.76 12.98 -1.42
CA LYS A 115 15.92 13.75 -0.17
C LYS A 115 15.30 15.14 -0.26
N SER A 116 15.50 15.85 -1.37
CA SER A 116 14.97 17.21 -1.56
C SER A 116 13.46 17.28 -1.44
N ILE A 117 12.75 16.20 -1.85
CA ILE A 117 11.29 16.11 -1.77
C ILE A 117 10.80 15.29 -0.56
N ASN A 118 11.66 14.89 0.36
CA ASN A 118 11.31 13.99 1.48
C ASN A 118 10.53 12.76 1.01
N MET A 119 11.09 12.03 0.04
CA MET A 119 10.41 10.89 -0.59
C MET A 119 10.33 9.69 0.35
N SER A 120 9.19 9.00 0.31
CA SER A 120 8.97 7.71 0.96
C SER A 120 8.16 6.78 0.06
N GLY A 121 8.08 5.52 0.43
CA GLY A 121 7.31 4.51 -0.31
C GLY A 121 6.53 3.57 0.59
N VAL A 122 5.49 2.99 0.02
CA VAL A 122 4.60 2.02 0.69
C VAL A 122 4.52 0.70 -0.07
N ASN A 123 5.56 0.35 -0.80
CA ASN A 123 5.62 -0.88 -1.58
C ASN A 123 5.72 -2.15 -0.71
N SER A 124 5.80 -3.33 -1.35
CA SER A 124 5.76 -4.63 -0.67
C SER A 124 6.93 -4.91 0.27
N ILE A 125 8.03 -4.19 0.15
CA ILE A 125 9.21 -4.32 1.04
C ILE A 125 9.15 -3.42 2.29
N ASN A 126 8.13 -2.60 2.43
CA ASN A 126 7.98 -1.75 3.60
C ASN A 126 7.71 -2.61 4.84
N TRP A 127 8.62 -2.56 5.82
CA TRP A 127 8.56 -3.40 7.01
C TRP A 127 7.28 -3.19 7.83
N ALA A 128 6.83 -1.96 8.00
CA ALA A 128 5.60 -1.68 8.73
C ALA A 128 4.38 -2.30 8.04
N ARG A 129 4.40 -2.36 6.70
CA ARG A 129 3.37 -3.05 5.93
C ARG A 129 3.41 -4.56 6.15
N ILE A 130 4.59 -5.16 6.15
CA ILE A 130 4.74 -6.61 6.34
C ILE A 130 4.27 -7.00 7.74
N ILE A 131 4.81 -6.38 8.77
CA ILE A 131 4.50 -6.77 10.17
C ILE A 131 3.01 -6.59 10.50
N THR A 132 2.36 -5.57 9.94
CA THR A 132 0.92 -5.36 10.15
C THR A 132 0.08 -6.50 9.59
N GLN A 133 0.52 -7.15 8.52
CA GLN A 133 -0.20 -8.28 7.92
C GLN A 133 -0.16 -9.54 8.79
N ALA A 134 0.72 -9.63 9.79
CA ALA A 134 0.71 -10.70 10.76
C ALA A 134 -0.63 -10.80 11.50
N VAL A 135 -1.39 -9.70 11.59
CA VAL A 135 -2.73 -9.67 12.23
C VAL A 135 -3.68 -10.72 11.65
N TYR A 136 -3.58 -11.04 10.37
CA TYR A 136 -4.46 -12.05 9.73
C TYR A 136 -4.23 -13.44 10.29
N TYR A 137 -2.98 -13.78 10.56
CA TYR A 137 -2.57 -15.06 11.13
C TYR A 137 -2.96 -15.17 12.61
N PHE A 138 -2.69 -14.15 13.40
CA PHE A 138 -3.12 -14.07 14.81
C PHE A 138 -4.64 -14.13 14.93
N TYR A 139 -5.35 -13.34 14.15
CA TYR A 139 -6.82 -13.35 14.16
C TYR A 139 -7.37 -14.75 13.86
N THR A 140 -6.84 -15.40 12.82
CA THR A 140 -7.28 -16.74 12.44
C THR A 140 -6.96 -17.77 13.51
N TYR A 141 -5.76 -17.71 14.09
CA TYR A 141 -5.34 -18.59 15.17
C TYR A 141 -6.30 -18.50 16.36
N PHE A 142 -6.52 -17.31 16.88
CA PHE A 142 -7.39 -17.10 18.04
C PHE A 142 -8.85 -17.41 17.73
N LYS A 143 -9.31 -17.12 16.51
CA LYS A 143 -10.70 -17.39 16.11
C LYS A 143 -10.99 -18.87 15.99
N LEU A 144 -10.02 -19.68 15.58
CA LEU A 144 -10.20 -21.12 15.44
C LEU A 144 -9.94 -21.90 16.72
N GLY A 145 -9.20 -21.35 17.69
CA GLY A 145 -8.87 -21.99 18.95
C GLY A 145 -8.13 -23.31 18.80
N ARG A 146 -7.23 -23.45 17.83
CA ARG A 146 -6.50 -24.68 17.50
C ARG A 146 -5.02 -24.51 17.78
N GLU A 147 -4.37 -25.58 18.22
CA GLU A 147 -2.92 -25.59 18.50
C GLU A 147 -2.08 -25.53 17.20
N THR A 148 -2.57 -26.12 16.11
CA THR A 148 -1.87 -26.17 14.83
C THR A 148 -2.81 -25.77 13.69
N ILE A 149 -2.38 -24.82 12.88
CA ILE A 149 -3.10 -24.33 11.71
C ILE A 149 -2.15 -24.29 10.52
N SER A 150 -2.61 -24.80 9.37
CA SER A 150 -1.93 -24.66 8.09
C SER A 150 -2.65 -23.59 7.27
N PHE A 151 -1.88 -22.70 6.64
CA PHE A 151 -2.39 -21.64 5.78
C PHE A 151 -2.04 -21.93 4.33
N SER A 152 -3.01 -21.77 3.44
CA SER A 152 -2.80 -21.70 2.00
C SER A 152 -3.06 -20.25 1.58
N VAL A 153 -2.03 -19.56 1.13
CA VAL A 153 -2.06 -18.12 0.86
C VAL A 153 -1.75 -17.87 -0.62
N PRO A 154 -2.72 -17.41 -1.41
CA PRO A 154 -2.44 -16.96 -2.77
C PRO A 154 -1.64 -15.65 -2.70
N THR A 155 -0.44 -15.65 -3.26
CA THR A 155 0.50 -14.52 -3.13
C THR A 155 1.27 -14.28 -4.41
N GLY A 156 1.72 -13.03 -4.61
CA GLY A 156 2.65 -12.65 -5.68
C GLY A 156 4.02 -12.25 -5.13
N ASN A 157 4.06 -11.20 -4.29
CA ASN A 157 5.31 -10.64 -3.76
C ASN A 157 5.76 -11.26 -2.44
N PHE A 158 5.11 -12.28 -1.95
CA PHE A 158 5.41 -13.01 -0.71
C PHE A 158 5.37 -12.18 0.59
N GLY A 159 5.02 -10.91 0.57
CA GLY A 159 4.99 -10.06 1.77
C GLY A 159 3.96 -10.51 2.81
N ASP A 160 2.82 -10.96 2.37
CA ASP A 160 1.74 -11.52 3.19
C ASP A 160 2.11 -12.88 3.80
N VAL A 161 2.74 -13.76 3.03
CA VAL A 161 3.25 -15.06 3.53
C VAL A 161 4.39 -14.85 4.52
N PHE A 162 5.31 -13.93 4.22
CA PHE A 162 6.43 -13.61 5.11
C PHE A 162 5.94 -13.05 6.45
N ALA A 163 4.86 -12.27 6.46
CA ALA A 163 4.21 -11.82 7.69
C ALA A 163 3.69 -12.95 8.58
N GLY A 164 3.31 -14.07 7.98
CA GLY A 164 2.91 -15.28 8.72
C GLY A 164 4.08 -16.14 9.19
N TYR A 165 5.26 -15.98 8.58
CA TYR A 165 6.49 -16.65 8.98
C TYR A 165 7.13 -15.99 10.20
N LEU A 166 7.04 -14.66 10.33
CA LEU A 166 7.56 -13.86 11.45
C LEU A 166 6.87 -14.18 12.77
#